data_30e98e146b7e4478f837f8f0d9abe6aa
#
_entry.id   30e98e146b7e4478f837f8f0d9abe6aa
#
_cell.length_a   1.000
_cell.length_b   1.000
_cell.length_c   1.000
_cell.angle_alpha   90.00
_cell.angle_beta   90.00
_cell.angle_gamma   90.00
#
_symmetry.space_group_name_H-M   'P 1'
#
loop_
_entity.id
_entity.type
_entity.pdbx_description
1 polymer ?
#
loop_
_entity_poly.entity_id
_entity_poly.type
_entity_poly.pdbx_seq_one_letter_code
_entity_poly.pdbx_strand_id
1 'polypeptide(L)'
;VETLPEQSPQLILASTSVYRRGLLERLTSHFKQISPDVIEVQKPGEAVEAMALRLAVEKAKAVARLHPGALVIGSDQAATIDGFEAIGKPGHRAAAMEQLRWASGKTLHFFTALALVRGVTAEHGEQQLAAFQRTAVVGTTVKFRELSDTLIEHYLDREPAYDCAGSAKCEGLGIVLMESIQSEDPTALIGLPLIRLSQFLADADYDIFSADSAADCA
;
A
#
# COMPACT_ATOMS: atom_id res chain seq x y z
N VAL A 1 -6.21 -7.39 42.55
CA VAL A 1 -6.72 -7.99 41.33
C VAL A 1 -5.68 -7.66 40.28
N GLU A 2 -4.78 -8.60 39.97
CA GLU A 2 -3.85 -8.47 38.86
C GLU A 2 -4.71 -8.52 37.57
N THR A 3 -4.83 -7.40 36.89
CA THR A 3 -5.33 -7.36 35.53
C THR A 3 -4.31 -8.07 34.66
N LEU A 4 -4.70 -9.20 34.06
CA LEU A 4 -3.90 -9.84 33.00
C LEU A 4 -3.57 -8.78 31.95
N PRO A 5 -2.34 -8.76 31.40
CA PRO A 5 -2.00 -7.81 30.33
C PRO A 5 -2.99 -8.02 29.19
N GLU A 6 -3.67 -6.95 28.82
CA GLU A 6 -4.57 -6.95 27.68
C GLU A 6 -3.74 -7.35 26.44
N GLN A 7 -4.02 -8.49 25.87
CA GLN A 7 -3.26 -8.97 24.71
C GLN A 7 -3.37 -7.94 23.60
N SER A 8 -2.25 -7.49 23.07
CA SER A 8 -2.21 -6.56 21.94
C SER A 8 -3.12 -7.06 20.83
N PRO A 9 -3.93 -6.18 20.21
CA PRO A 9 -4.87 -6.59 19.17
C PRO A 9 -4.12 -7.23 18.01
N GLN A 10 -4.70 -8.28 17.42
CA GLN A 10 -4.13 -8.92 16.23
C GLN A 10 -3.98 -7.90 15.11
N LEU A 11 -2.79 -7.81 14.51
CA LEU A 11 -2.53 -6.99 13.33
C LEU A 11 -2.72 -7.81 12.06
N ILE A 12 -3.43 -7.24 11.08
CA ILE A 12 -3.70 -7.90 9.80
C ILE A 12 -3.41 -6.95 8.65
N LEU A 13 -2.65 -7.41 7.65
CA LEU A 13 -2.45 -6.73 6.39
C LEU A 13 -3.46 -7.27 5.36
N ALA A 14 -4.43 -6.46 4.97
CA ALA A 14 -5.43 -6.77 3.94
C ALA A 14 -4.84 -6.54 2.52
N SER A 15 -3.94 -7.42 2.10
CA SER A 15 -3.24 -7.32 0.81
C SER A 15 -2.59 -8.64 0.43
N THR A 16 -2.46 -8.93 -0.87
CA THR A 16 -1.65 -10.03 -1.41
C THR A 16 -0.26 -9.60 -1.84
N SER A 17 0.05 -8.28 -1.77
CA SER A 17 1.30 -7.71 -2.23
C SER A 17 2.49 -8.16 -1.37
N VAL A 18 3.48 -8.76 -2.01
CA VAL A 18 4.76 -9.13 -1.38
C VAL A 18 5.57 -7.89 -0.97
N TYR A 19 5.43 -6.80 -1.71
CA TYR A 19 6.10 -5.52 -1.41
C TYR A 19 5.57 -4.90 -0.12
N ARG A 20 4.24 -4.81 0.04
CA ARG A 20 3.61 -4.30 1.27
C ARG A 20 3.92 -5.17 2.47
N ARG A 21 3.96 -6.50 2.27
CA ARG A 21 4.37 -7.44 3.30
C ARG A 21 5.80 -7.14 3.76
N GLY A 22 6.77 -7.09 2.83
CA GLY A 22 8.17 -6.82 3.16
C GLY A 22 8.40 -5.43 3.79
N LEU A 23 7.55 -4.44 3.47
CA LEU A 23 7.57 -3.15 4.16
C LEU A 23 7.05 -3.27 5.60
N LEU A 24 5.93 -3.97 5.83
CA LEU A 24 5.38 -4.14 7.17
C LEU A 24 6.31 -4.96 8.08
N GLU A 25 7.02 -5.94 7.53
CA GLU A 25 8.04 -6.74 8.24
C GLU A 25 9.20 -5.87 8.79
N ARG A 26 9.39 -4.65 8.29
CA ARG A 26 10.36 -3.68 8.84
C ARG A 26 9.90 -3.05 10.16
N LEU A 27 8.60 -3.07 10.45
CA LEU A 27 8.02 -2.54 11.68
C LEU A 27 7.73 -3.65 12.70
N THR A 28 7.24 -4.80 12.26
CA THR A 28 6.91 -5.95 13.11
C THR A 28 6.79 -7.22 12.28
N SER A 29 7.15 -8.36 12.88
CA SER A 29 6.91 -9.69 12.29
C SER A 29 5.54 -10.28 12.70
N HIS A 30 4.85 -9.66 13.67
CA HIS A 30 3.62 -10.18 14.29
C HIS A 30 2.36 -9.69 13.59
N PHE A 31 2.13 -10.12 12.36
CA PHE A 31 0.90 -9.84 11.63
C PHE A 31 0.47 -11.02 10.76
N LYS A 32 -0.80 -11.03 10.38
CA LYS A 32 -1.34 -11.94 9.35
C LYS A 32 -1.51 -11.20 8.04
N GLN A 33 -1.26 -11.87 6.92
CA GLN A 33 -1.58 -11.37 5.59
C GLN A 33 -2.82 -12.09 5.07
N ILE A 34 -3.86 -11.32 4.71
CA ILE A 34 -5.14 -11.84 4.23
C ILE A 34 -5.52 -11.13 2.94
N SER A 35 -5.92 -11.90 1.92
CA SER A 35 -6.42 -11.33 0.66
C SER A 35 -7.75 -10.64 0.90
N PRO A 36 -7.89 -9.34 0.55
CA PRO A 36 -9.18 -8.69 0.53
C PRO A 36 -9.92 -9.08 -0.76
N ASP A 37 -11.18 -9.45 -0.64
CA ASP A 37 -12.06 -9.68 -1.80
C ASP A 37 -12.75 -8.36 -2.17
N VAL A 38 -12.06 -7.53 -2.98
CA VAL A 38 -12.50 -6.19 -3.39
C VAL A 38 -12.27 -6.00 -4.89
N ILE A 39 -13.28 -5.43 -5.56
CA ILE A 39 -13.20 -5.09 -6.98
C ILE A 39 -12.45 -3.76 -7.15
N GLU A 40 -11.27 -3.79 -7.78
CA GLU A 40 -10.36 -2.65 -7.94
C GLU A 40 -10.63 -1.91 -9.26
N VAL A 41 -11.80 -1.30 -9.41
CA VAL A 41 -12.18 -0.55 -10.63
C VAL A 41 -12.40 0.93 -10.31
N GLN A 42 -11.85 1.81 -11.13
CA GLN A 42 -12.10 3.26 -11.06
C GLN A 42 -13.55 3.55 -11.43
N LYS A 43 -14.22 4.38 -10.63
CA LYS A 43 -15.60 4.82 -10.91
C LYS A 43 -15.61 5.96 -11.94
N PRO A 44 -16.68 6.12 -12.72
CA PRO A 44 -16.78 7.23 -13.65
C PRO A 44 -16.60 8.59 -12.96
N GLY A 45 -15.68 9.41 -13.45
CA GLY A 45 -15.37 10.74 -12.89
C GLY A 45 -14.61 10.73 -11.55
N GLU A 46 -14.19 9.57 -11.05
CA GLU A 46 -13.42 9.47 -9.80
C GLU A 46 -11.97 9.89 -10.03
N ALA A 47 -11.48 10.86 -9.25
CA ALA A 47 -10.05 11.20 -9.25
C ALA A 47 -9.22 10.02 -8.75
N VAL A 48 -8.01 9.87 -9.29
CA VAL A 48 -7.10 8.73 -8.98
C VAL A 48 -6.75 8.67 -7.50
N GLU A 49 -6.54 9.82 -6.86
CA GLU A 49 -6.31 9.91 -5.42
C GLU A 49 -7.50 9.40 -4.60
N ALA A 50 -8.72 9.80 -4.99
CA ALA A 50 -9.95 9.37 -4.32
C ALA A 50 -10.19 7.86 -4.51
N MET A 51 -9.89 7.31 -5.70
CA MET A 51 -9.93 5.88 -5.96
C MET A 51 -8.98 5.11 -5.04
N ALA A 52 -7.72 5.53 -4.95
CA ALA A 52 -6.74 4.87 -4.08
C ALA A 52 -7.21 4.85 -2.62
N LEU A 53 -7.74 5.99 -2.11
CA LEU A 53 -8.27 6.09 -0.75
C LEU A 53 -9.47 5.18 -0.54
N ARG A 54 -10.44 5.18 -1.46
CA ARG A 54 -11.61 4.31 -1.38
C ARG A 54 -11.22 2.85 -1.36
N LEU A 55 -10.32 2.41 -2.25
CA LEU A 55 -9.87 1.03 -2.32
C LEU A 55 -9.11 0.60 -1.08
N ALA A 56 -8.25 1.45 -0.50
CA ALA A 56 -7.57 1.16 0.76
C ALA A 56 -8.57 0.93 1.90
N VAL A 57 -9.62 1.77 2.01
CA VAL A 57 -10.67 1.64 3.03
C VAL A 57 -11.52 0.39 2.79
N GLU A 58 -11.93 0.13 1.55
CA GLU A 58 -12.73 -1.06 1.19
C GLU A 58 -11.97 -2.35 1.52
N LYS A 59 -10.66 -2.43 1.19
CA LYS A 59 -9.78 -3.56 1.53
C LYS A 59 -9.70 -3.79 3.04
N ALA A 60 -9.43 -2.73 3.83
CA ALA A 60 -9.37 -2.83 5.27
C ALA A 60 -10.70 -3.31 5.86
N LYS A 61 -11.82 -2.71 5.45
CA LYS A 61 -13.15 -3.06 5.94
C LYS A 61 -13.61 -4.45 5.57
N ALA A 62 -13.28 -4.93 4.37
CA ALA A 62 -13.63 -6.28 3.91
C ALA A 62 -13.06 -7.34 4.86
N VAL A 63 -11.79 -7.18 5.25
CA VAL A 63 -11.13 -8.11 6.18
C VAL A 63 -11.55 -7.87 7.64
N ALA A 64 -11.70 -6.60 8.07
CA ALA A 64 -12.08 -6.27 9.44
C ALA A 64 -13.44 -6.84 9.86
N ARG A 65 -14.40 -6.95 8.94
CA ARG A 65 -15.71 -7.59 9.18
C ARG A 65 -15.61 -9.05 9.59
N LEU A 66 -14.56 -9.74 9.13
CA LEU A 66 -14.32 -11.17 9.40
C LEU A 66 -13.41 -11.40 10.61
N HIS A 67 -12.80 -10.34 11.14
CA HIS A 67 -11.84 -10.39 12.24
C HIS A 67 -12.15 -9.33 13.31
N PRO A 68 -13.19 -9.56 14.14
CA PRO A 68 -13.57 -8.67 15.24
C PRO A 68 -12.40 -8.42 16.19
N GLY A 69 -12.20 -7.16 16.62
CA GLY A 69 -11.13 -6.74 17.52
C GLY A 69 -9.75 -6.56 16.87
N ALA A 70 -9.52 -7.12 15.67
CA ALA A 70 -8.25 -6.95 14.98
C ALA A 70 -8.05 -5.52 14.46
N LEU A 71 -6.80 -5.08 14.38
CA LEU A 71 -6.36 -3.91 13.64
C LEU A 71 -6.03 -4.34 12.20
N VAL A 72 -6.73 -3.79 11.23
CA VAL A 72 -6.60 -4.17 9.82
C VAL A 72 -6.05 -3.02 9.00
N ILE A 73 -4.91 -3.27 8.36
CA ILE A 73 -4.23 -2.35 7.44
C ILE A 73 -4.73 -2.63 6.03
N GLY A 74 -5.33 -1.63 5.38
CA GLY A 74 -5.61 -1.61 3.95
C GLY A 74 -4.73 -0.58 3.26
N SER A 75 -4.22 -0.90 2.08
CA SER A 75 -3.48 0.04 1.26
C SER A 75 -3.76 -0.18 -0.21
N ASP A 76 -3.81 0.92 -0.95
CA ASP A 76 -3.88 0.93 -2.40
C ASP A 76 -2.94 1.97 -2.98
N GLN A 77 -2.46 1.74 -4.21
CA GLN A 77 -1.61 2.68 -4.92
C GLN A 77 -2.08 2.82 -6.36
N ALA A 78 -2.22 4.05 -6.79
CA ALA A 78 -2.55 4.38 -8.16
C ALA A 78 -1.59 5.43 -8.72
N ALA A 79 -1.24 5.31 -10.01
CA ALA A 79 -0.39 6.23 -10.73
C ALA A 79 -1.20 6.98 -11.79
N THR A 80 -0.79 8.22 -12.08
CA THR A 80 -1.41 9.07 -13.10
C THR A 80 -0.46 10.16 -13.58
N ILE A 81 -0.79 10.81 -14.70
CA ILE A 81 -0.15 12.07 -15.11
C ILE A 81 -1.05 13.27 -14.81
N ASP A 82 -2.35 13.12 -15.05
CA ASP A 82 -3.34 14.22 -15.02
C ASP A 82 -4.24 14.25 -13.79
N GLY A 83 -4.12 13.22 -12.93
CA GLY A 83 -4.96 13.06 -11.73
C GLY A 83 -6.29 12.34 -11.97
N PHE A 84 -6.67 12.09 -13.21
CA PHE A 84 -7.98 11.53 -13.57
C PHE A 84 -7.91 10.15 -14.22
N GLU A 85 -6.91 9.88 -15.05
CA GLU A 85 -6.73 8.58 -15.69
C GLU A 85 -5.69 7.76 -14.94
N ALA A 86 -6.10 6.60 -14.43
CA ALA A 86 -5.20 5.71 -13.72
C ALA A 86 -4.32 4.90 -14.67
N ILE A 87 -3.02 4.88 -14.42
CA ILE A 87 -2.07 4.03 -15.12
C ILE A 87 -2.13 2.65 -14.51
N GLY A 88 -2.61 1.67 -15.26
CA GLY A 88 -2.72 0.28 -14.82
C GLY A 88 -1.37 -0.45 -14.76
N LYS A 89 -1.41 -1.67 -14.21
CA LYS A 89 -0.29 -2.61 -14.30
C LYS A 89 -0.18 -3.12 -15.73
N PRO A 90 1.01 -3.16 -16.33
CA PRO A 90 1.16 -3.57 -17.73
C PRO A 90 0.87 -5.06 -17.98
N GLY A 91 1.08 -5.91 -16.97
CA GLY A 91 0.80 -7.34 -17.04
C GLY A 91 1.80 -8.17 -17.86
N HIS A 92 2.42 -7.59 -18.90
CA HIS A 92 3.40 -8.27 -19.75
C HIS A 92 4.43 -7.31 -20.36
N ARG A 93 5.52 -7.88 -20.92
CA ARG A 93 6.69 -7.13 -21.41
C ARG A 93 6.36 -6.05 -22.44
N ALA A 94 5.57 -6.37 -23.45
CA ALA A 94 5.26 -5.43 -24.53
C ALA A 94 4.53 -4.19 -23.99
N ALA A 95 3.52 -4.37 -23.15
CA ALA A 95 2.79 -3.26 -22.52
C ALA A 95 3.70 -2.46 -21.54
N ALA A 96 4.64 -3.12 -20.85
CA ALA A 96 5.62 -2.44 -20.01
C ALA A 96 6.57 -1.57 -20.83
N MET A 97 7.04 -2.05 -21.99
CA MET A 97 7.86 -1.25 -22.91
C MET A 97 7.12 -0.01 -23.42
N GLU A 98 5.86 -0.17 -23.83
CA GLU A 98 5.03 0.95 -24.29
C GLU A 98 4.79 1.96 -23.15
N GLN A 99 4.51 1.48 -21.95
CA GLN A 99 4.30 2.32 -20.78
C GLN A 99 5.57 3.12 -20.41
N LEU A 100 6.75 2.51 -20.46
CA LEU A 100 8.03 3.19 -20.20
C LEU A 100 8.40 4.18 -21.31
N ARG A 101 8.17 3.84 -22.58
CA ARG A 101 8.33 4.79 -23.69
C ARG A 101 7.45 6.02 -23.50
N TRP A 102 6.20 5.77 -23.14
CA TRP A 102 5.25 6.85 -22.87
C TRP A 102 5.64 7.68 -21.64
N ALA A 103 6.22 7.08 -20.58
CA ALA A 103 6.68 7.76 -19.38
C ALA A 103 8.00 8.55 -19.58
N SER A 104 8.76 8.25 -20.64
CA SER A 104 10.06 8.88 -20.95
C SER A 104 9.97 10.41 -20.88
N GLY A 105 10.84 11.04 -20.10
CA GLY A 105 10.92 12.48 -19.89
C GLY A 105 9.73 13.09 -19.15
N LYS A 106 8.73 12.32 -18.73
CA LYS A 106 7.52 12.83 -18.05
C LYS A 106 7.58 12.73 -16.55
N THR A 107 6.68 13.42 -15.91
CA THR A 107 6.43 13.35 -14.46
C THR A 107 5.15 12.56 -14.23
N LEU A 108 5.24 11.53 -13.40
CA LEU A 108 4.12 10.72 -12.94
C LEU A 108 3.83 11.05 -11.47
N HIS A 109 2.56 11.05 -11.11
CA HIS A 109 2.08 11.17 -9.75
C HIS A 109 1.56 9.83 -9.26
N PHE A 110 2.04 9.41 -8.11
CA PHE A 110 1.60 8.20 -7.41
C PHE A 110 0.86 8.62 -6.15
N PHE A 111 -0.33 8.08 -5.94
CA PHE A 111 -1.09 8.26 -4.72
C PHE A 111 -1.15 6.93 -3.99
N THR A 112 -0.47 6.87 -2.84
CA THR A 112 -0.48 5.67 -2.00
C THR A 112 -1.36 5.92 -0.79
N ALA A 113 -2.50 5.27 -0.78
CA ALA A 113 -3.50 5.37 0.28
C ALA A 113 -3.28 4.30 1.35
N LEU A 114 -3.53 4.69 2.58
CA LEU A 114 -3.47 3.87 3.78
C LEU A 114 -4.78 4.00 4.56
N ALA A 115 -5.31 2.89 5.04
CA ALA A 115 -6.39 2.83 6.00
C ALA A 115 -6.00 1.88 7.14
N LEU A 116 -6.20 2.28 8.40
CA LEU A 116 -6.16 1.41 9.57
C LEU A 116 -7.55 1.39 10.20
N VAL A 117 -8.12 0.19 10.33
CA VAL A 117 -9.50 -0.01 10.81
C VAL A 117 -9.48 -1.07 11.91
N ARG A 118 -10.20 -0.82 13.02
CA ARG A 118 -10.44 -1.86 14.03
C ARG A 118 -11.77 -2.55 13.74
N GLY A 119 -11.74 -3.88 13.60
CA GLY A 119 -12.94 -4.70 13.50
C GLY A 119 -13.75 -4.62 14.79
N VAL A 120 -15.07 -4.48 14.70
CA VAL A 120 -15.97 -4.48 15.87
C VAL A 120 -16.76 -5.78 15.94
N THR A 121 -16.99 -6.27 17.16
CA THR A 121 -17.96 -7.34 17.42
C THR A 121 -19.35 -6.78 17.23
N ALA A 122 -20.13 -7.40 16.35
CA ALA A 122 -21.57 -7.10 16.24
C ALA A 122 -22.29 -7.65 17.48
N GLU A 123 -22.52 -6.81 18.48
CA GLU A 123 -23.54 -7.08 19.48
C GLU A 123 -24.89 -6.65 18.88
N HIS A 124 -25.84 -7.59 18.80
CA HIS A 124 -27.23 -7.35 18.36
C HIS A 124 -27.50 -7.01 16.89
N GLY A 125 -26.83 -7.64 15.92
CA GLY A 125 -27.32 -7.71 14.55
C GLY A 125 -27.24 -6.41 13.71
N GLU A 126 -26.78 -5.31 14.26
CA GLU A 126 -26.49 -4.08 13.51
C GLU A 126 -25.02 -4.07 13.11
N GLN A 127 -24.77 -3.90 11.81
CA GLN A 127 -23.42 -3.70 11.26
C GLN A 127 -22.86 -2.36 11.74
N GLN A 128 -22.30 -2.32 12.94
CA GLN A 128 -21.66 -1.12 13.45
C GLN A 128 -20.33 -0.95 12.71
N LEU A 129 -20.22 0.12 11.95
CA LEU A 129 -19.01 0.56 11.27
C LEU A 129 -17.91 0.83 12.31
N ALA A 130 -16.71 0.43 12.00
CA ALA A 130 -15.50 0.46 12.80
C ALA A 130 -15.45 1.53 13.90
N ALA A 131 -15.25 1.13 15.15
CA ALA A 131 -15.05 2.04 16.30
C ALA A 131 -13.78 2.91 16.16
N PHE A 132 -12.83 2.48 15.32
CA PHE A 132 -11.59 3.19 15.02
C PHE A 132 -11.29 3.10 13.52
N GLN A 133 -11.07 4.25 12.90
CA GLN A 133 -10.61 4.35 11.52
C GLN A 133 -9.66 5.54 11.39
N ARG A 134 -8.50 5.30 10.78
CA ARG A 134 -7.56 6.33 10.31
C ARG A 134 -7.29 6.13 8.83
N THR A 135 -7.19 7.21 8.10
CA THR A 135 -6.89 7.18 6.65
C THR A 135 -5.93 8.29 6.29
N ALA A 136 -5.06 8.03 5.31
CA ALA A 136 -4.20 9.03 4.70
C ALA A 136 -3.94 8.68 3.23
N VAL A 137 -3.58 9.68 2.45
CA VAL A 137 -2.98 9.50 1.13
C VAL A 137 -1.64 10.21 1.13
N VAL A 138 -0.61 9.52 0.66
CA VAL A 138 0.72 10.09 0.45
C VAL A 138 0.96 10.21 -1.04
N GLY A 139 1.14 11.44 -1.50
CA GLY A 139 1.53 11.74 -2.87
C GLY A 139 3.03 11.55 -3.07
N THR A 140 3.41 10.93 -4.18
CA THR A 140 4.80 10.84 -4.62
C THR A 140 4.88 11.29 -6.07
N THR A 141 5.78 12.24 -6.35
CA THR A 141 6.06 12.73 -7.69
C THR A 141 7.36 12.10 -8.20
N VAL A 142 7.28 11.41 -9.32
CA VAL A 142 8.42 10.75 -9.97
C VAL A 142 8.67 11.37 -11.34
N LYS A 143 9.84 11.97 -11.51
CA LYS A 143 10.31 12.45 -12.81
C LYS A 143 11.14 11.35 -13.47
N PHE A 144 10.70 10.89 -14.64
CA PHE A 144 11.47 9.96 -15.46
C PHE A 144 12.53 10.69 -16.28
N ARG A 145 13.67 10.03 -16.49
CA ARG A 145 14.69 10.47 -17.43
C ARG A 145 14.20 10.29 -18.86
N GLU A 146 14.89 10.87 -19.84
CA GLU A 146 14.75 10.45 -21.24
C GLU A 146 15.23 8.99 -21.35
N LEU A 147 14.35 8.10 -21.78
CA LEU A 147 14.59 6.66 -21.85
C LEU A 147 14.76 6.22 -23.31
N SER A 148 15.92 5.66 -23.64
CA SER A 148 16.10 4.98 -24.94
C SER A 148 15.48 3.59 -24.91
N ASP A 149 15.08 3.06 -26.09
CA ASP A 149 14.59 1.68 -26.22
C ASP A 149 15.57 0.66 -25.64
N THR A 150 16.87 0.85 -25.91
CA THR A 150 17.93 -0.02 -25.36
C THR A 150 17.95 -0.04 -23.84
N LEU A 151 17.78 1.13 -23.18
CA LEU A 151 17.73 1.21 -21.71
C LEU A 151 16.49 0.49 -21.19
N ILE A 152 15.32 0.69 -21.82
CA ILE A 152 14.06 0.03 -21.45
C ILE A 152 14.19 -1.49 -21.58
N GLU A 153 14.74 -1.98 -22.69
CA GLU A 153 14.94 -3.41 -22.92
C GLU A 153 15.86 -4.03 -21.87
N HIS A 154 17.05 -3.43 -21.64
CA HIS A 154 18.01 -3.91 -20.65
C HIS A 154 17.44 -3.91 -19.23
N TYR A 155 16.62 -2.89 -18.89
CA TYR A 155 15.93 -2.85 -17.59
C TYR A 155 14.96 -4.03 -17.46
N LEU A 156 14.02 -4.19 -18.40
CA LEU A 156 12.98 -5.21 -18.33
C LEU A 156 13.51 -6.65 -18.45
N ASP A 157 14.69 -6.84 -19.06
CA ASP A 157 15.37 -8.14 -19.09
C ASP A 157 15.91 -8.55 -17.71
N ARG A 158 16.28 -7.58 -16.89
CA ARG A 158 16.84 -7.82 -15.55
C ARG A 158 15.81 -7.71 -14.43
N GLU A 159 14.81 -6.86 -14.59
CA GLU A 159 13.75 -6.63 -13.62
C GLU A 159 12.38 -6.55 -14.30
N PRO A 160 11.68 -7.69 -14.42
CA PRO A 160 10.35 -7.74 -15.01
C PRO A 160 9.31 -7.02 -14.14
N ALA A 161 9.09 -5.72 -14.36
CA ALA A 161 8.19 -4.87 -13.58
C ALA A 161 6.76 -4.86 -14.16
N TYR A 162 6.17 -6.05 -14.36
CA TYR A 162 4.85 -6.19 -15.00
C TYR A 162 3.69 -6.11 -14.00
N ASP A 163 3.97 -6.18 -12.71
CA ASP A 163 3.04 -6.24 -11.59
C ASP A 163 2.88 -4.91 -10.85
N CYS A 164 3.52 -3.83 -11.31
CA CYS A 164 3.42 -2.51 -10.74
C CYS A 164 3.00 -1.44 -11.76
N ALA A 165 2.25 -0.44 -11.32
CA ALA A 165 1.89 0.71 -12.12
C ALA A 165 3.14 1.53 -12.48
N GLY A 166 3.20 2.04 -13.72
CA GLY A 166 4.36 2.77 -14.21
C GLY A 166 5.55 1.90 -14.62
N SER A 167 5.46 0.57 -14.53
CA SER A 167 6.46 -0.39 -15.00
C SER A 167 7.88 -0.18 -14.44
N ALA A 168 8.02 0.45 -13.27
CA ALA A 168 9.31 0.75 -12.66
C ALA A 168 9.28 0.48 -11.15
N LYS A 169 10.25 -0.29 -10.64
CA LYS A 169 10.42 -0.63 -9.22
C LYS A 169 11.53 0.24 -8.62
N CYS A 170 11.14 1.28 -7.88
CA CYS A 170 12.11 2.23 -7.31
C CYS A 170 13.00 1.62 -6.23
N GLU A 171 12.53 0.57 -5.56
CA GLU A 171 13.27 -0.22 -4.56
C GLU A 171 14.29 -1.18 -5.19
N GLY A 172 14.25 -1.33 -6.51
CA GLY A 172 15.13 -2.18 -7.29
C GLY A 172 15.86 -1.39 -8.38
N LEU A 173 16.06 -2.05 -9.52
CA LEU A 173 16.79 -1.49 -10.65
C LEU A 173 16.05 -0.33 -11.34
N GLY A 174 14.72 -0.22 -11.16
CA GLY A 174 13.92 0.87 -11.73
C GLY A 174 14.36 2.26 -11.32
N ILE A 175 15.14 2.40 -10.24
CA ILE A 175 15.73 3.68 -9.84
C ILE A 175 16.60 4.31 -10.95
N VAL A 176 17.20 3.52 -11.84
CA VAL A 176 18.04 4.02 -12.94
C VAL A 176 17.24 4.76 -14.02
N LEU A 177 15.91 4.53 -14.06
CA LEU A 177 14.99 5.17 -15.01
C LEU A 177 14.53 6.54 -14.54
N MET A 178 14.80 6.89 -13.26
CA MET A 178 14.26 8.08 -12.61
C MET A 178 15.29 9.20 -12.56
N GLU A 179 14.83 10.45 -12.77
CA GLU A 179 15.60 11.67 -12.60
C GLU A 179 15.47 12.17 -11.15
N SER A 180 14.25 12.12 -10.60
CA SER A 180 13.98 12.52 -9.22
C SER A 180 12.72 11.84 -8.66
N ILE A 181 12.69 11.70 -7.32
CA ILE A 181 11.54 11.25 -6.55
C ILE A 181 11.31 12.25 -5.43
N GLN A 182 10.07 12.74 -5.28
CA GLN A 182 9.66 13.64 -4.21
C GLN A 182 8.49 13.02 -3.46
N SER A 183 8.65 12.77 -2.16
CA SER A 183 7.62 12.20 -1.29
C SER A 183 7.87 12.61 0.16
N GLU A 184 6.81 12.74 0.96
CA GLU A 184 6.89 12.91 2.42
C GLU A 184 7.21 11.60 3.15
N ASP A 185 6.98 10.45 2.50
CA ASP A 185 7.26 9.12 3.03
C ASP A 185 7.98 8.29 1.96
N PRO A 186 9.27 7.95 2.15
CA PRO A 186 10.07 7.25 1.15
C PRO A 186 9.56 5.82 0.85
N THR A 187 8.72 5.26 1.72
CA THR A 187 8.15 3.92 1.54
C THR A 187 6.82 3.93 0.78
N ALA A 188 6.21 5.11 0.63
CA ALA A 188 4.93 5.26 -0.06
C ALA A 188 4.99 4.74 -1.49
N LEU A 189 6.03 5.09 -2.26
CA LEU A 189 6.18 4.67 -3.66
C LEU A 189 6.29 3.14 -3.82
N ILE A 190 6.81 2.44 -2.80
CA ILE A 190 6.89 0.97 -2.78
C ILE A 190 5.50 0.35 -2.51
N GLY A 191 4.60 1.09 -1.83
CA GLY A 191 3.19 0.72 -1.70
C GLY A 191 2.61 0.69 -0.30
N LEU A 192 3.37 1.06 0.75
CA LEU A 192 2.88 1.17 2.13
C LEU A 192 3.59 2.31 2.85
N PRO A 193 2.91 3.44 3.16
CA PRO A 193 3.52 4.59 3.84
C PRO A 193 3.79 4.28 5.31
N LEU A 194 5.02 3.89 5.66
CA LEU A 194 5.36 3.42 7.00
C LEU A 194 5.39 4.54 8.05
N ILE A 195 5.72 5.78 7.66
CA ILE A 195 5.68 6.93 8.58
C ILE A 195 4.24 7.16 9.04
N ARG A 196 3.28 7.17 8.10
CA ARG A 196 1.86 7.32 8.44
C ARG A 196 1.31 6.11 9.18
N LEU A 197 1.73 4.90 8.77
CA LEU A 197 1.30 3.68 9.44
C LEU A 197 1.75 3.64 10.90
N SER A 198 3.00 3.99 11.21
CA SER A 198 3.49 4.02 12.59
C SER A 198 2.71 5.00 13.47
N GLN A 199 2.34 6.17 12.93
CA GLN A 199 1.47 7.13 13.63
C GLN A 199 0.08 6.54 13.91
N PHE A 200 -0.54 5.87 12.91
CA PHE A 200 -1.85 5.26 13.08
C PHE A 200 -1.85 4.10 14.06
N LEU A 201 -0.78 3.31 14.10
CA LEU A 201 -0.61 2.24 15.08
C LEU A 201 -0.50 2.81 16.50
N ALA A 202 0.27 3.90 16.69
CA ALA A 202 0.33 4.60 17.96
C ALA A 202 -1.03 5.20 18.38
N ASP A 203 -1.79 5.80 17.45
CA ASP A 203 -3.16 6.29 17.69
C ASP A 203 -4.14 5.17 18.10
N ALA A 204 -3.82 3.92 17.73
CA ALA A 204 -4.62 2.73 18.06
C ALA A 204 -4.13 2.01 19.32
N ASP A 205 -3.19 2.60 20.06
CA ASP A 205 -2.53 2.01 21.23
C ASP A 205 -1.83 0.66 20.91
N TYR A 206 -1.32 0.53 19.67
CA TYR A 206 -0.53 -0.63 19.26
C TYR A 206 0.96 -0.35 19.40
N ASP A 207 1.60 -1.02 20.34
CA ASP A 207 3.05 -0.90 20.56
C ASP A 207 3.83 -1.84 19.63
N ILE A 208 4.50 -1.25 18.65
CA ILE A 208 5.32 -1.97 17.67
C ILE A 208 6.49 -2.71 18.35
N PHE A 209 7.02 -2.15 19.44
CA PHE A 209 8.23 -2.68 20.11
C PHE A 209 7.93 -3.79 21.10
N SER A 210 6.73 -3.80 21.70
CA SER A 210 6.34 -4.86 22.65
C SER A 210 5.98 -6.17 21.94
N ALA A 211 5.49 -6.09 20.71
CA ALA A 211 5.08 -7.26 19.93
C ALA A 211 6.25 -8.21 19.62
N ASP A 212 7.47 -7.68 19.44
CA ASP A 212 8.67 -8.47 19.13
C ASP A 212 9.37 -9.05 20.39
N SER A 213 9.12 -8.49 21.58
CA SER A 213 9.76 -8.95 22.82
C SER A 213 9.20 -10.28 23.37
N ALA A 214 8.01 -10.70 22.93
CA ALA A 214 7.38 -11.94 23.38
C ALA A 214 7.91 -13.20 22.67
N ALA A 215 8.64 -13.06 21.56
CA ALA A 215 9.16 -14.17 20.76
C ALA A 215 10.55 -14.66 21.21
N ASP A 216 11.31 -13.87 21.96
CA ASP A 216 12.68 -14.23 22.43
C ASP A 216 12.68 -15.01 23.77
N CYS A 217 11.53 -15.32 24.36
CA CYS A 217 11.39 -16.04 25.63
C CYS A 217 10.79 -17.46 25.52
N ALA A 218 10.77 -18.10 24.32
CA ALA A 218 10.26 -19.45 24.16
C ALA A 218 11.31 -20.44 23.67
#